data_8746cb717ca0738e2b696739141679e8
#
_entry.id   8746cb717ca0738e2b696739141679e8
#
_cell.length_a   1.000
_cell.length_b   1.000
_cell.length_c   1.000
_cell.angle_alpha   90.00
_cell.angle_beta   90.00
_cell.angle_gamma   90.00
#
_symmetry.space_group_name_H-M   'P 1'
#
loop_
_entity.id
_entity.type
_entity.pdbx_description
1 polymer ?
#
loop_
_entity_poly.entity_id
_entity_poly.type
_entity_poly.pdbx_seq_one_letter_code
_entity_poly.pdbx_strand_id
1 'polypeptide(L)'
;MAITDHGVCHDFPTAYSTAKKAGIKMLFGVEAYFINDVDDMPTVRGTMDASFCEEYVCFDLETTGLDARKDRITEIGAVVLKNGVVTDEVFSTFVDPERPIPYEVSQLTGITDDMVRGAPSQSEAVRQFLKFVNGRPLAAHNAGFDVGFIAEACRRMGVSLDVTAVDTLPLAQALLPQLSKHKLDVVADHLGLPSFNHHRATDDASTVAYMLVPFFKRLEEEHGIHSLDPINRWAAERNQKRKGKRRARHLIVLARNQTGLRNLYKLVSKAHLEHFQRKQYPVMPKSLIDENREGLLMGSACEAGELFQAVARRSSWAELKRIASWYDYLEIQPISNNAFMLRPDKNGRTMSRDEEELRDFNRTIRRARP
;
A
#
# COMPACT_ATOMS: atom_id res chain seq x y z
N MET A 1 -2.81 28.56 19.11
CA MET A 1 -4.06 27.92 18.64
C MET A 1 -3.94 27.68 17.15
N ALA A 2 -4.55 26.61 16.62
CA ALA A 2 -4.60 26.37 15.16
C ALA A 2 -6.06 26.34 14.70
N ILE A 3 -6.32 26.76 13.47
CA ILE A 3 -7.59 26.59 12.76
C ILE A 3 -7.36 25.72 11.52
N THR A 4 -8.18 24.68 11.36
CA THR A 4 -8.04 23.66 10.29
C THR A 4 -9.41 23.24 9.78
N ASP A 5 -10.08 24.11 9.03
CA ASP A 5 -11.37 23.81 8.43
C ASP A 5 -11.23 22.73 7.35
N HIS A 6 -12.29 21.96 7.13
CA HIS A 6 -12.32 20.91 6.12
C HIS A 6 -12.30 21.46 4.68
N GLY A 7 -11.16 21.37 4.02
CA GLY A 7 -10.99 21.70 2.60
C GLY A 7 -11.10 23.18 2.23
N VAL A 8 -11.28 24.08 3.20
CA VAL A 8 -11.54 25.51 2.98
C VAL A 8 -10.74 26.42 3.94
N CYS A 9 -10.73 27.73 3.65
CA CYS A 9 -10.07 28.76 4.47
C CYS A 9 -11.03 29.90 4.85
N HIS A 10 -12.32 29.62 4.96
CA HIS A 10 -13.36 30.65 5.09
C HIS A 10 -13.24 31.45 6.38
N ASP A 11 -12.87 30.81 7.49
CA ASP A 11 -12.81 31.44 8.81
C ASP A 11 -11.48 32.14 9.11
N PHE A 12 -10.51 32.10 8.19
CA PHE A 12 -9.20 32.74 8.40
C PHE A 12 -9.27 34.23 8.75
N PRO A 13 -10.07 35.08 8.07
CA PRO A 13 -10.15 36.50 8.41
C PRO A 13 -10.72 36.74 9.82
N THR A 14 -11.76 35.99 10.19
CA THR A 14 -12.38 36.07 11.52
C THR A 14 -11.44 35.60 12.61
N ALA A 15 -10.79 34.43 12.38
CA ALA A 15 -9.81 33.87 13.30
C ALA A 15 -8.62 34.81 13.49
N TYR A 16 -8.08 35.39 12.40
CA TYR A 16 -7.00 36.37 12.50
C TYR A 16 -7.36 37.60 13.34
N SER A 17 -8.50 38.21 13.02
CA SER A 17 -8.93 39.43 13.72
C SER A 17 -9.20 39.20 15.21
N THR A 18 -9.80 38.07 15.54
CA THR A 18 -10.11 37.66 16.92
C THR A 18 -8.83 37.33 17.68
N ALA A 19 -7.93 36.54 17.12
CA ALA A 19 -6.66 36.20 17.74
C ALA A 19 -5.79 37.41 17.99
N LYS A 20 -5.73 38.36 17.02
CA LYS A 20 -5.01 39.61 17.16
C LYS A 20 -5.54 40.45 18.32
N LYS A 21 -6.87 40.56 18.45
CA LYS A 21 -7.49 41.29 19.60
C LYS A 21 -7.21 40.62 20.92
N ALA A 22 -7.17 39.29 20.96
CA ALA A 22 -6.93 38.51 22.18
C ALA A 22 -5.42 38.31 22.49
N GLY A 23 -4.49 38.79 21.67
CA GLY A 23 -3.06 38.58 21.84
C GLY A 23 -2.61 37.12 21.68
N ILE A 24 -3.38 36.32 20.98
CA ILE A 24 -3.13 34.85 20.81
C ILE A 24 -2.44 34.60 19.46
N LYS A 25 -1.35 33.81 19.48
CA LYS A 25 -0.73 33.32 18.23
C LYS A 25 -1.66 32.33 17.57
N MET A 26 -2.03 32.60 16.30
CA MET A 26 -2.85 31.73 15.47
C MET A 26 -1.99 31.05 14.41
N LEU A 27 -2.18 29.73 14.23
CA LEU A 27 -1.66 28.96 13.11
C LEU A 27 -2.81 28.71 12.12
N PHE A 28 -2.56 28.97 10.85
CA PHE A 28 -3.53 28.78 9.78
C PHE A 28 -3.23 27.47 9.05
N GLY A 29 -4.25 26.66 8.86
CA GLY A 29 -4.16 25.39 8.21
C GLY A 29 -5.50 24.89 7.66
N VAL A 30 -5.51 23.75 7.04
CA VAL A 30 -6.68 23.08 6.50
C VAL A 30 -6.62 21.60 6.81
N GLU A 31 -7.75 21.01 7.15
CA GLU A 31 -7.93 19.58 7.09
C GLU A 31 -8.29 19.19 5.66
N ALA A 32 -7.30 18.71 4.91
CA ALA A 32 -7.42 18.43 3.49
C ALA A 32 -8.04 17.07 3.23
N TYR A 33 -8.80 16.95 2.15
CA TYR A 33 -9.20 15.68 1.55
C TYR A 33 -8.05 15.16 0.69
N PHE A 34 -7.18 14.38 1.30
CA PHE A 34 -5.94 13.91 0.74
C PHE A 34 -6.11 12.64 -0.09
N ILE A 35 -5.47 12.60 -1.24
CA ILE A 35 -5.27 11.37 -2.03
C ILE A 35 -3.79 11.15 -2.22
N ASN A 36 -3.31 9.97 -1.79
CA ASN A 36 -1.98 9.55 -2.12
C ASN A 36 -1.96 8.99 -3.55
N ASP A 37 -1.74 9.85 -4.53
CA ASP A 37 -1.67 9.49 -5.94
C ASP A 37 -0.30 8.92 -6.35
N VAL A 38 0.69 9.02 -5.45
CA VAL A 38 2.04 8.50 -5.65
C VAL A 38 2.16 7.06 -5.12
N ASP A 39 1.61 6.78 -3.91
CA ASP A 39 1.87 5.52 -3.20
C ASP A 39 0.63 4.66 -2.93
N ASP A 40 -0.58 5.12 -3.27
CA ASP A 40 -1.84 4.40 -2.93
C ASP A 40 -1.95 3.01 -3.59
N MET A 41 -1.25 2.82 -4.71
CA MET A 41 -0.96 1.52 -5.32
C MET A 41 0.53 1.53 -5.70
N PRO A 42 1.43 1.45 -4.72
CA PRO A 42 2.84 1.54 -5.02
C PRO A 42 3.25 0.36 -5.89
N THR A 43 3.96 0.65 -6.97
CA THR A 43 4.57 -0.37 -7.81
C THR A 43 5.70 -1.08 -7.07
N VAL A 44 6.38 -0.34 -6.19
CA VAL A 44 7.42 -0.89 -5.28
C VAL A 44 7.03 -0.60 -3.85
N ARG A 45 6.94 -1.64 -3.02
CA ARG A 45 6.72 -1.59 -1.57
C ARG A 45 8.04 -1.86 -0.87
N GLY A 46 8.30 -1.20 0.25
CA GLY A 46 9.57 -1.34 0.99
C GLY A 46 10.56 -0.24 0.64
N THR A 47 11.81 -0.41 1.07
CA THR A 47 12.83 0.66 1.04
C THR A 47 14.13 0.28 0.36
N MET A 48 14.27 -0.96 -0.11
CA MET A 48 15.46 -1.41 -0.82
C MET A 48 15.44 -0.86 -2.25
N ASP A 49 16.50 -0.19 -2.66
CA ASP A 49 16.72 0.20 -4.05
C ASP A 49 17.57 -0.87 -4.74
N ALA A 50 16.91 -1.91 -5.25
CA ALA A 50 17.58 -2.98 -5.99
C ALA A 50 17.70 -2.65 -7.46
N SER A 51 18.86 -2.95 -8.06
CA SER A 51 19.07 -2.90 -9.51
C SER A 51 18.30 -4.01 -10.22
N PHE A 52 17.87 -3.80 -11.46
CA PHE A 52 17.19 -4.82 -12.26
C PHE A 52 18.06 -6.05 -12.59
N CYS A 53 19.37 -5.94 -12.42
CA CYS A 53 20.31 -7.05 -12.55
C CYS A 53 20.45 -7.93 -11.30
N GLU A 54 19.86 -7.52 -10.18
CA GLU A 54 19.91 -8.32 -8.94
C GLU A 54 19.00 -9.54 -8.98
N GLU A 55 19.04 -10.35 -7.92
CA GLU A 55 18.16 -11.50 -7.77
C GLU A 55 16.82 -11.08 -7.18
N TYR A 56 15.73 -11.44 -7.86
CA TYR A 56 14.36 -11.24 -7.41
C TYR A 56 13.69 -12.57 -7.12
N VAL A 57 12.95 -12.68 -6.04
CA VAL A 57 12.09 -13.82 -5.77
C VAL A 57 10.68 -13.48 -6.24
N CYS A 58 10.30 -13.99 -7.40
CA CYS A 58 8.94 -13.90 -7.91
C CYS A 58 8.10 -14.97 -7.25
N PHE A 59 6.94 -14.61 -6.67
CA PHE A 59 6.13 -15.53 -5.90
C PHE A 59 4.64 -15.29 -6.05
N ASP A 60 3.87 -16.31 -5.73
CA ASP A 60 2.42 -16.29 -5.71
C ASP A 60 1.91 -17.20 -4.60
N LEU A 61 0.69 -16.95 -4.10
CA LEU A 61 0.05 -17.69 -3.05
C LEU A 61 -1.35 -18.16 -3.46
N GLU A 62 -1.66 -19.42 -3.14
CA GLU A 62 -3.04 -19.86 -3.08
C GLU A 62 -3.53 -19.83 -1.63
N THR A 63 -4.80 -19.48 -1.43
CA THR A 63 -5.36 -19.20 -0.11
C THR A 63 -6.79 -19.70 0.02
N THR A 64 -7.29 -19.89 1.26
CA THR A 64 -8.68 -20.29 1.52
C THR A 64 -9.70 -19.16 1.31
N GLY A 65 -9.26 -17.94 0.97
CA GLY A 65 -10.11 -16.77 0.74
C GLY A 65 -9.29 -15.49 0.65
N LEU A 66 -9.95 -14.33 0.69
CA LEU A 66 -9.33 -13.05 0.34
C LEU A 66 -8.90 -12.19 1.54
N ASP A 67 -9.20 -12.58 2.77
CA ASP A 67 -8.92 -11.81 3.98
C ASP A 67 -7.79 -12.48 4.78
N ALA A 68 -6.57 -11.97 4.68
CA ALA A 68 -5.39 -12.52 5.36
C ALA A 68 -5.55 -12.70 6.88
N ARG A 69 -6.46 -11.96 7.53
CA ARG A 69 -6.74 -12.11 8.96
C ARG A 69 -7.60 -13.34 9.26
N LYS A 70 -8.48 -13.71 8.34
CA LYS A 70 -9.45 -14.79 8.48
C LYS A 70 -9.01 -16.04 7.77
N ASP A 71 -8.45 -15.87 6.59
CA ASP A 71 -8.11 -16.95 5.69
C ASP A 71 -6.68 -17.45 5.90
N ARG A 72 -6.33 -18.52 5.23
CA ARG A 72 -5.05 -19.23 5.37
C ARG A 72 -4.44 -19.47 4.01
N ILE A 73 -3.12 -19.59 3.98
CA ILE A 73 -2.35 -20.01 2.81
C ILE A 73 -2.56 -21.50 2.62
N THR A 74 -2.71 -21.95 1.39
CA THR A 74 -2.81 -23.36 0.96
C THR A 74 -1.66 -23.81 0.07
N GLU A 75 -1.03 -22.89 -0.67
CA GLU A 75 0.18 -23.16 -1.45
C GLU A 75 1.06 -21.90 -1.49
N ILE A 76 2.39 -22.09 -1.50
CA ILE A 76 3.38 -21.05 -1.76
C ILE A 76 4.23 -21.52 -2.93
N GLY A 77 4.26 -20.72 -4.02
CA GLY A 77 5.12 -20.93 -5.17
C GLY A 77 6.07 -19.75 -5.34
N ALA A 78 7.34 -20.03 -5.64
CA ALA A 78 8.29 -18.98 -5.96
C ALA A 78 9.38 -19.47 -6.91
N VAL A 79 9.93 -18.53 -7.71
CA VAL A 79 11.04 -18.75 -8.62
C VAL A 79 12.00 -17.57 -8.59
N VAL A 80 13.28 -17.79 -8.81
CA VAL A 80 14.29 -16.74 -8.83
C VAL A 80 14.49 -16.19 -10.24
N LEU A 81 14.38 -14.88 -10.39
CA LEU A 81 14.82 -14.12 -11.54
C LEU A 81 16.19 -13.52 -11.23
N LYS A 82 17.21 -13.76 -12.07
CA LYS A 82 18.57 -13.26 -11.90
C LYS A 82 19.11 -12.70 -13.22
N ASN A 83 19.60 -11.47 -13.22
CA ASN A 83 20.14 -10.82 -14.43
C ASN A 83 19.20 -10.91 -15.64
N GLY A 84 17.89 -10.76 -15.44
CA GLY A 84 16.89 -10.88 -16.51
C GLY A 84 16.63 -12.30 -17.00
N VAL A 85 17.17 -13.33 -16.32
CA VAL A 85 16.97 -14.77 -16.66
C VAL A 85 16.19 -15.44 -15.53
N VAL A 86 15.11 -16.12 -15.90
CA VAL A 86 14.36 -16.99 -14.98
C VAL A 86 15.20 -18.24 -14.73
N THR A 87 15.50 -18.54 -13.48
CA THR A 87 16.38 -19.65 -13.09
C THR A 87 15.58 -20.90 -12.71
N ASP A 88 16.29 -22.02 -12.52
CA ASP A 88 15.72 -23.27 -12.00
C ASP A 88 15.62 -23.29 -10.46
N GLU A 89 15.99 -22.19 -9.77
CA GLU A 89 15.86 -22.06 -8.31
C GLU A 89 14.39 -21.79 -7.96
N VAL A 90 13.71 -22.84 -7.50
CA VAL A 90 12.27 -22.84 -7.25
C VAL A 90 11.98 -23.22 -5.81
N PHE A 91 11.00 -22.57 -5.22
CA PHE A 91 10.37 -22.96 -3.96
C PHE A 91 8.90 -23.32 -4.24
N SER A 92 8.46 -24.48 -3.78
CA SER A 92 7.06 -24.91 -3.93
C SER A 92 6.68 -25.76 -2.72
N THR A 93 5.58 -25.39 -2.06
CA THR A 93 5.06 -26.19 -0.94
C THR A 93 3.56 -25.99 -0.80
N PHE A 94 2.84 -27.07 -0.60
CA PHE A 94 1.50 -27.00 -0.02
C PHE A 94 1.60 -26.60 1.44
N VAL A 95 0.53 -26.02 1.96
CA VAL A 95 0.43 -25.55 3.35
C VAL A 95 -0.86 -26.08 3.94
N ASP A 96 -0.78 -26.72 5.10
CA ASP A 96 -1.98 -27.12 5.85
C ASP A 96 -2.64 -25.85 6.43
N PRO A 97 -3.85 -25.48 5.96
CA PRO A 97 -4.56 -24.32 6.46
C PRO A 97 -5.16 -24.55 7.86
N GLU A 98 -5.05 -25.77 8.42
CA GLU A 98 -5.64 -26.21 9.70
C GLU A 98 -7.16 -25.98 9.77
N ARG A 99 -7.80 -26.01 8.62
CA ARG A 99 -9.25 -25.81 8.43
C ARG A 99 -9.69 -26.29 7.05
N PRO A 100 -10.96 -26.65 6.87
CA PRO A 100 -11.47 -27.04 5.55
C PRO A 100 -11.31 -25.91 4.52
N ILE A 101 -10.91 -26.26 3.30
CA ILE A 101 -10.87 -25.36 2.15
C ILE A 101 -12.30 -25.20 1.62
N PRO A 102 -12.81 -23.94 1.45
CA PRO A 102 -14.14 -23.74 0.89
C PRO A 102 -14.28 -24.36 -0.50
N TYR A 103 -15.43 -24.95 -0.77
CA TYR A 103 -15.66 -25.66 -2.04
C TYR A 103 -15.38 -24.79 -3.27
N GLU A 104 -15.81 -23.53 -3.26
CA GLU A 104 -15.61 -22.59 -4.37
C GLU A 104 -14.12 -22.31 -4.60
N VAL A 105 -13.33 -22.29 -3.52
CA VAL A 105 -11.87 -22.10 -3.60
C VAL A 105 -11.21 -23.35 -4.18
N SER A 106 -11.59 -24.55 -3.72
CA SER A 106 -11.09 -25.81 -4.31
C SER A 106 -11.42 -25.93 -5.79
N GLN A 107 -12.59 -25.47 -6.21
CA GLN A 107 -12.95 -25.46 -7.64
C GLN A 107 -12.11 -24.47 -8.46
N LEU A 108 -11.72 -23.33 -7.86
CA LEU A 108 -10.92 -22.30 -8.51
C LEU A 108 -9.45 -22.70 -8.61
N THR A 109 -8.85 -23.17 -7.51
CA THR A 109 -7.41 -23.43 -7.39
C THR A 109 -7.03 -24.88 -7.71
N GLY A 110 -8.01 -25.78 -7.71
CA GLY A 110 -7.78 -27.23 -7.81
C GLY A 110 -7.18 -27.86 -6.56
N ILE A 111 -6.95 -27.08 -5.49
CA ILE A 111 -6.36 -27.57 -4.23
C ILE A 111 -7.47 -28.12 -3.34
N THR A 112 -7.30 -29.36 -2.89
CA THR A 112 -8.26 -30.05 -2.02
C THR A 112 -7.69 -30.27 -0.63
N ASP A 113 -8.56 -30.54 0.36
CA ASP A 113 -8.16 -30.87 1.74
C ASP A 113 -7.18 -32.07 1.77
N ASP A 114 -7.35 -33.04 0.86
CA ASP A 114 -6.47 -34.21 0.80
C ASP A 114 -5.05 -33.87 0.34
N MET A 115 -4.89 -32.87 -0.54
CA MET A 115 -3.59 -32.42 -1.04
C MET A 115 -2.79 -31.67 0.02
N VAL A 116 -3.43 -30.96 0.92
CA VAL A 116 -2.78 -30.18 1.98
C VAL A 116 -2.62 -30.96 3.29
N ARG A 117 -3.24 -32.16 3.37
CA ARG A 117 -3.15 -33.01 4.56
C ARG A 117 -1.72 -33.48 4.81
N GLY A 118 -1.15 -33.14 5.96
CA GLY A 118 0.23 -33.47 6.31
C GLY A 118 1.28 -32.57 5.69
N ALA A 119 0.86 -31.52 4.97
CA ALA A 119 1.76 -30.44 4.55
C ALA A 119 2.24 -29.62 5.78
N PRO A 120 3.33 -28.84 5.65
CA PRO A 120 3.77 -27.95 6.73
C PRO A 120 2.65 -27.02 7.20
N SER A 121 2.64 -26.70 8.50
CA SER A 121 1.79 -25.63 9.01
C SER A 121 2.13 -24.28 8.36
N GLN A 122 1.19 -23.34 8.37
CA GLN A 122 1.45 -22.01 7.82
C GLN A 122 2.70 -21.35 8.41
N SER A 123 2.92 -21.54 9.73
CA SER A 123 4.10 -20.99 10.42
C SER A 123 5.41 -21.60 9.91
N GLU A 124 5.42 -22.88 9.64
CA GLU A 124 6.58 -23.59 9.14
C GLU A 124 6.87 -23.27 7.68
N ALA A 125 5.86 -23.33 6.81
CA ALA A 125 5.97 -23.00 5.40
C ALA A 125 6.45 -21.55 5.19
N VAL A 126 5.92 -20.58 5.94
CA VAL A 126 6.37 -19.18 5.85
C VAL A 126 7.80 -19.03 6.34
N ARG A 127 8.25 -19.72 7.40
CA ARG A 127 9.67 -19.68 7.79
C ARG A 127 10.58 -20.26 6.70
N GLN A 128 10.21 -21.36 6.06
CA GLN A 128 10.94 -21.95 4.94
C GLN A 128 10.99 -20.98 3.75
N PHE A 129 9.87 -20.36 3.42
CA PHE A 129 9.78 -19.34 2.37
C PHE A 129 10.68 -18.14 2.66
N LEU A 130 10.64 -17.58 3.88
CA LEU A 130 11.49 -16.45 4.26
C LEU A 130 12.98 -16.80 4.23
N LYS A 131 13.34 -18.05 4.57
CA LYS A 131 14.71 -18.55 4.40
C LYS A 131 15.09 -18.63 2.92
N PHE A 132 14.19 -19.07 2.06
CA PHE A 132 14.40 -19.06 0.61
C PHE A 132 14.55 -17.64 0.07
N VAL A 133 13.72 -16.69 0.49
CA VAL A 133 13.82 -15.27 0.11
C VAL A 133 15.18 -14.69 0.48
N ASN A 134 15.71 -14.98 1.66
CA ASN A 134 17.05 -14.61 2.10
C ASN A 134 17.40 -13.11 1.87
N GLY A 135 16.46 -12.20 2.16
CA GLY A 135 16.65 -10.76 2.01
C GLY A 135 16.57 -10.23 0.57
N ARG A 136 16.38 -11.08 -0.43
CA ARG A 136 16.16 -10.68 -1.83
C ARG A 136 14.84 -9.91 -1.99
N PRO A 137 14.76 -8.93 -2.90
CA PRO A 137 13.49 -8.28 -3.23
C PRO A 137 12.49 -9.29 -3.81
N LEU A 138 11.24 -9.10 -3.45
CA LEU A 138 10.11 -9.91 -3.91
C LEU A 138 9.47 -9.31 -5.16
N ALA A 139 8.76 -10.12 -5.92
CA ALA A 139 7.83 -9.65 -6.95
C ALA A 139 6.58 -10.52 -6.99
N ALA A 140 5.41 -9.92 -7.17
CA ALA A 140 4.14 -10.62 -7.32
C ALA A 140 3.16 -9.80 -8.17
N HIS A 141 2.09 -10.42 -8.63
CA HIS A 141 1.03 -9.72 -9.38
C HIS A 141 -0.13 -9.36 -8.45
N ASN A 142 -0.32 -8.07 -8.16
CA ASN A 142 -1.13 -7.58 -7.05
C ASN A 142 -0.48 -7.89 -5.68
N ALA A 143 0.82 -7.64 -5.59
CA ALA A 143 1.70 -8.00 -4.47
C ALA A 143 1.18 -7.60 -3.08
N GLY A 144 0.27 -6.63 -3.01
CA GLY A 144 -0.39 -6.25 -1.75
C GLY A 144 -1.20 -7.38 -1.12
N PHE A 145 -1.72 -8.30 -1.93
CA PHE A 145 -2.44 -9.49 -1.48
C PHE A 145 -1.45 -10.50 -0.87
N ASP A 146 -0.48 -10.95 -1.62
CA ASP A 146 0.46 -12.00 -1.23
C ASP A 146 1.33 -11.58 -0.05
N VAL A 147 1.95 -10.39 -0.13
CA VAL A 147 2.73 -9.81 0.96
C VAL A 147 1.85 -9.63 2.21
N GLY A 148 0.57 -9.31 2.05
CA GLY A 148 -0.39 -9.20 3.16
C GLY A 148 -0.60 -10.51 3.92
N PHE A 149 -0.70 -11.64 3.22
CA PHE A 149 -0.80 -12.97 3.84
C PHE A 149 0.48 -13.38 4.56
N ILE A 150 1.64 -13.16 3.93
CA ILE A 150 2.96 -13.41 4.58
C ILE A 150 3.12 -12.52 5.82
N ALA A 151 2.78 -11.22 5.74
CA ALA A 151 2.86 -10.29 6.87
C ALA A 151 1.96 -10.72 8.04
N GLU A 152 0.72 -11.16 7.76
CA GLU A 152 -0.18 -11.64 8.80
C GLU A 152 0.32 -12.95 9.43
N ALA A 153 0.89 -13.86 8.64
CA ALA A 153 1.51 -15.08 9.16
C ALA A 153 2.71 -14.74 10.08
N CYS A 154 3.59 -13.84 9.64
CA CYS A 154 4.71 -13.35 10.46
C CYS A 154 4.23 -12.69 11.76
N ARG A 155 3.19 -11.87 11.69
CA ARG A 155 2.57 -11.25 12.88
C ARG A 155 2.08 -12.29 13.89
N ARG A 156 1.43 -13.37 13.42
CA ARG A 156 0.97 -14.48 14.29
C ARG A 156 2.14 -15.20 14.95
N MET A 157 3.27 -15.27 14.28
CA MET A 157 4.52 -15.85 14.81
C MET A 157 5.30 -14.89 15.72
N GLY A 158 4.90 -13.61 15.85
CA GLY A 158 5.67 -12.58 16.56
C GLY A 158 6.95 -12.14 15.83
N VAL A 159 7.04 -12.39 14.51
CA VAL A 159 8.19 -12.03 13.66
C VAL A 159 7.87 -10.76 12.89
N SER A 160 8.83 -9.83 12.80
CA SER A 160 8.72 -8.66 11.95
C SER A 160 9.05 -9.03 10.51
N LEU A 161 8.18 -8.63 9.55
CA LEU A 161 8.45 -8.76 8.13
C LEU A 161 9.01 -7.43 7.61
N ASP A 162 10.23 -7.46 7.09
CA ASP A 162 10.87 -6.33 6.39
C ASP A 162 11.30 -6.81 5.00
N VAL A 163 10.50 -6.50 3.99
CA VAL A 163 10.72 -6.92 2.59
C VAL A 163 10.43 -5.78 1.64
N THR A 164 11.16 -5.74 0.54
CA THR A 164 10.83 -4.92 -0.62
C THR A 164 10.17 -5.80 -1.67
N ALA A 165 9.07 -5.34 -2.26
CA ALA A 165 8.30 -6.10 -3.25
C ALA A 165 7.88 -5.22 -4.43
N VAL A 166 8.10 -5.73 -5.63
CA VAL A 166 7.61 -5.16 -6.89
C VAL A 166 6.21 -5.70 -7.17
N ASP A 167 5.26 -4.81 -7.39
CA ASP A 167 3.90 -5.15 -7.80
C ASP A 167 3.77 -5.01 -9.31
N THR A 168 3.69 -6.14 -10.02
CA THR A 168 3.61 -6.14 -11.48
C THR A 168 2.27 -5.66 -12.02
N LEU A 169 1.20 -5.59 -11.21
CA LEU A 169 -0.09 -5.08 -11.66
C LEU A 169 -0.07 -3.57 -11.95
N PRO A 170 0.30 -2.66 -11.01
CA PRO A 170 0.44 -1.24 -11.32
C PRO A 170 1.57 -0.96 -12.32
N LEU A 171 2.62 -1.77 -12.36
CA LEU A 171 3.68 -1.68 -13.36
C LEU A 171 3.16 -1.99 -14.77
N ALA A 172 2.41 -3.08 -14.94
CA ALA A 172 1.73 -3.41 -16.20
C ALA A 172 0.76 -2.31 -16.63
N GLN A 173 0.03 -1.72 -15.70
CA GLN A 173 -0.88 -0.61 -15.98
C GLN A 173 -0.16 0.62 -16.52
N ALA A 174 1.04 0.90 -16.03
CA ALA A 174 1.85 2.04 -16.48
C ALA A 174 2.55 1.77 -17.83
N LEU A 175 3.03 0.53 -18.05
CA LEU A 175 3.74 0.13 -19.27
C LEU A 175 2.81 -0.24 -20.44
N LEU A 176 1.61 -0.73 -20.14
CA LEU A 176 0.64 -1.25 -21.12
C LEU A 176 -0.72 -0.53 -21.00
N PRO A 177 -0.77 0.81 -21.10
CA PRO A 177 -1.99 1.58 -20.90
C PRO A 177 -3.10 1.28 -21.92
N GLN A 178 -2.76 0.66 -23.06
CA GLN A 178 -3.69 0.25 -24.11
C GLN A 178 -4.56 -0.95 -23.71
N LEU A 179 -4.13 -1.76 -22.73
CA LEU A 179 -4.93 -2.88 -22.25
C LEU A 179 -6.10 -2.41 -21.40
N SER A 180 -7.27 -2.96 -21.61
CA SER A 180 -8.47 -2.69 -20.81
C SER A 180 -8.48 -3.42 -19.46
N LYS A 181 -7.78 -4.57 -19.38
CA LYS A 181 -7.60 -5.40 -18.19
C LYS A 181 -6.14 -5.77 -18.04
N HIS A 182 -5.69 -5.90 -16.80
CA HIS A 182 -4.29 -6.22 -16.46
C HIS A 182 -4.23 -7.40 -15.49
N LYS A 183 -5.09 -8.40 -15.69
CA LYS A 183 -4.95 -9.69 -15.02
C LYS A 183 -3.67 -10.37 -15.51
N LEU A 184 -3.11 -11.29 -14.71
CA LEU A 184 -1.87 -11.98 -14.99
C LEU A 184 -1.90 -12.66 -16.36
N ASP A 185 -2.97 -13.44 -16.63
CA ASP A 185 -3.23 -14.13 -17.88
C ASP A 185 -3.26 -13.18 -19.09
N VAL A 186 -4.01 -12.09 -19.00
CA VAL A 186 -4.17 -11.11 -20.08
C VAL A 186 -2.85 -10.42 -20.42
N VAL A 187 -2.03 -10.12 -19.42
CA VAL A 187 -0.73 -9.47 -19.63
C VAL A 187 0.27 -10.47 -20.19
N ALA A 188 0.28 -11.70 -19.71
CA ALA A 188 1.13 -12.78 -20.22
C ALA A 188 0.86 -13.06 -21.71
N ASP A 189 -0.42 -13.19 -22.08
CA ASP A 189 -0.84 -13.37 -23.48
C ASP A 189 -0.42 -12.20 -24.37
N HIS A 190 -0.62 -10.96 -23.89
CA HIS A 190 -0.21 -9.77 -24.65
C HIS A 190 1.30 -9.70 -24.90
N LEU A 191 2.10 -10.16 -23.94
CA LEU A 191 3.55 -10.19 -24.05
C LEU A 191 4.07 -11.42 -24.79
N GLY A 192 3.20 -12.35 -25.18
CA GLY A 192 3.58 -13.61 -25.84
C GLY A 192 4.43 -14.53 -24.96
N LEU A 193 4.18 -14.50 -23.64
CA LEU A 193 4.91 -15.35 -22.69
C LEU A 193 4.50 -16.82 -22.80
N PRO A 194 5.34 -17.76 -22.33
CA PRO A 194 4.98 -19.17 -22.27
C PRO A 194 3.67 -19.36 -21.49
N SER A 195 2.79 -20.23 -21.98
CA SER A 195 1.57 -20.59 -21.28
C SER A 195 1.87 -21.54 -20.12
N PHE A 196 1.42 -21.20 -18.93
CA PHE A 196 1.50 -22.02 -17.73
C PHE A 196 0.10 -22.47 -17.28
N ASN A 197 0.04 -23.50 -16.43
CA ASN A 197 -1.22 -23.90 -15.82
C ASN A 197 -1.63 -22.87 -14.75
N HIS A 198 -2.57 -22.00 -15.08
CA HIS A 198 -3.08 -21.01 -14.12
C HIS A 198 -3.67 -21.68 -12.87
N HIS A 199 -3.57 -20.98 -11.74
CA HIS A 199 -4.00 -21.44 -10.41
C HIS A 199 -3.11 -22.53 -9.79
N ARG A 200 -1.82 -22.49 -10.11
CA ARG A 200 -0.76 -23.16 -9.36
C ARG A 200 0.28 -22.10 -9.03
N ALA A 201 0.51 -21.90 -7.74
CA ALA A 201 1.33 -20.79 -7.22
C ALA A 201 2.73 -20.73 -7.88
N THR A 202 3.35 -21.90 -8.21
CA THR A 202 4.66 -21.92 -8.88
C THR A 202 4.58 -21.45 -10.34
N ASP A 203 3.51 -21.79 -11.04
CA ASP A 203 3.31 -21.43 -12.45
C ASP A 203 3.00 -19.93 -12.56
N ASP A 204 2.17 -19.40 -11.66
CA ASP A 204 1.86 -17.97 -11.60
C ASP A 204 3.09 -17.15 -11.17
N ALA A 205 3.90 -17.64 -10.22
CA ALA A 205 5.20 -17.06 -9.87
C ALA A 205 6.17 -17.01 -11.06
N SER A 206 6.21 -18.09 -11.86
CA SER A 206 7.03 -18.15 -13.09
C SER A 206 6.54 -17.15 -14.13
N THR A 207 5.23 -17.01 -14.29
CA THR A 207 4.62 -16.00 -15.17
C THR A 207 5.01 -14.58 -14.74
N VAL A 208 4.99 -14.29 -13.44
CA VAL A 208 5.48 -13.00 -12.90
C VAL A 208 6.95 -12.77 -13.23
N ALA A 209 7.81 -13.79 -13.08
CA ALA A 209 9.23 -13.69 -13.42
C ALA A 209 9.45 -13.39 -14.90
N TYR A 210 8.79 -14.15 -15.80
CA TYR A 210 8.87 -13.90 -17.23
C TYR A 210 8.30 -12.53 -17.64
N MET A 211 7.31 -12.02 -16.92
CA MET A 211 6.74 -10.68 -17.16
C MET A 211 7.71 -9.56 -16.76
N LEU A 212 8.46 -9.73 -15.66
CA LEU A 212 9.43 -8.72 -15.20
C LEU A 212 10.56 -8.50 -16.21
N VAL A 213 10.99 -9.52 -16.94
CA VAL A 213 12.07 -9.39 -17.94
C VAL A 213 11.78 -8.29 -18.97
N PRO A 214 10.70 -8.34 -19.76
CA PRO A 214 10.39 -7.26 -20.70
C PRO A 214 10.04 -5.94 -20.00
N PHE A 215 9.50 -5.97 -18.77
CA PHE A 215 9.18 -4.74 -18.05
C PHE A 215 10.44 -3.99 -17.62
N PHE A 216 11.40 -4.66 -17.04
CA PHE A 216 12.68 -4.05 -16.65
C PHE A 216 13.43 -3.56 -17.90
N LYS A 217 13.50 -4.36 -18.95
CA LYS A 217 14.10 -3.95 -20.23
C LYS A 217 13.47 -2.65 -20.78
N ARG A 218 12.12 -2.55 -20.77
CA ARG A 218 11.43 -1.34 -21.22
C ARG A 218 11.69 -0.15 -20.32
N LEU A 219 11.76 -0.35 -19.00
CA LEU A 219 12.10 0.72 -18.06
C LEU A 219 13.51 1.26 -18.33
N GLU A 220 14.47 0.40 -18.62
CA GLU A 220 15.84 0.78 -18.95
C GLU A 220 15.94 1.50 -20.31
N GLU A 221 15.43 0.86 -21.37
CA GLU A 221 15.62 1.34 -22.74
C GLU A 221 14.75 2.55 -23.09
N GLU A 222 13.48 2.57 -22.63
CA GLU A 222 12.53 3.64 -22.99
C GLU A 222 12.50 4.79 -21.96
N HIS A 223 12.92 4.53 -20.72
CA HIS A 223 12.73 5.49 -19.61
C HIS A 223 13.99 5.79 -18.79
N GLY A 224 15.12 5.11 -19.06
CA GLY A 224 16.39 5.33 -18.34
C GLY A 224 16.33 4.99 -16.85
N ILE A 225 15.44 4.06 -16.46
CA ILE A 225 15.26 3.60 -15.08
C ILE A 225 15.97 2.25 -14.96
N HIS A 226 16.91 2.14 -14.01
CA HIS A 226 17.78 0.95 -13.82
C HIS A 226 17.64 0.30 -12.43
N SER A 227 16.80 0.88 -11.55
CA SER A 227 16.58 0.41 -10.18
C SER A 227 15.16 0.67 -9.71
N LEU A 228 14.80 0.19 -8.51
CA LEU A 228 13.44 0.24 -7.99
C LEU A 228 12.99 1.63 -7.51
N ASP A 229 13.91 2.46 -7.00
CA ASP A 229 13.59 3.73 -6.34
C ASP A 229 12.76 4.71 -7.20
N PRO A 230 13.08 4.95 -8.50
CA PRO A 230 12.32 5.87 -9.33
C PRO A 230 10.95 5.36 -9.78
N ILE A 231 10.69 4.04 -9.68
CA ILE A 231 9.53 3.41 -10.32
C ILE A 231 8.20 3.97 -9.81
N ASN A 232 8.07 4.19 -8.49
CA ASN A 232 6.81 4.67 -7.92
C ASN A 232 6.38 6.02 -8.49
N ARG A 233 7.32 6.98 -8.57
CA ARG A 233 7.05 8.30 -9.15
C ARG A 233 6.72 8.18 -10.63
N TRP A 234 7.55 7.46 -11.38
CA TRP A 234 7.38 7.25 -12.82
C TRP A 234 6.02 6.59 -13.14
N ALA A 235 5.61 5.54 -12.41
CA ALA A 235 4.34 4.85 -12.59
C ALA A 235 3.15 5.73 -12.20
N ALA A 236 3.26 6.51 -11.12
CA ALA A 236 2.20 7.41 -10.66
C ALA A 236 1.86 8.47 -11.70
N GLU A 237 2.86 9.09 -12.34
CA GLU A 237 2.66 10.07 -13.41
C GLU A 237 1.86 9.48 -14.59
N ARG A 238 2.08 8.22 -14.94
CA ARG A 238 1.40 7.53 -16.04
C ARG A 238 0.02 7.00 -15.67
N ASN A 239 -0.15 6.54 -14.46
CA ASN A 239 -1.42 6.02 -13.95
C ASN A 239 -2.43 7.11 -13.55
N GLN A 240 -2.04 8.39 -13.50
CA GLN A 240 -2.93 9.52 -13.17
C GLN A 240 -4.22 9.58 -14.03
N LYS A 241 -4.16 9.14 -15.29
CA LYS A 241 -5.32 9.12 -16.19
C LYS A 241 -6.35 8.04 -15.84
N ARG A 242 -6.00 7.04 -15.06
CA ARG A 242 -6.92 5.98 -14.59
C ARG A 242 -7.56 6.40 -13.27
N LYS A 243 -8.46 7.36 -13.34
CA LYS A 243 -9.27 7.83 -12.19
C LYS A 243 -10.24 6.74 -11.71
N GLY A 244 -9.70 5.69 -11.07
CA GLY A 244 -10.50 4.86 -10.18
C GLY A 244 -11.03 5.69 -9.00
N LYS A 245 -12.07 5.21 -8.32
CA LYS A 245 -12.63 5.83 -7.10
C LYS A 245 -11.59 5.74 -5.96
N ARG A 246 -10.60 6.65 -5.92
CA ARG A 246 -9.69 6.74 -4.78
C ARG A 246 -10.46 7.33 -3.60
N ARG A 247 -10.41 6.67 -2.46
CA ARG A 247 -11.01 7.19 -1.23
C ARG A 247 -10.10 8.28 -0.68
N ALA A 248 -10.65 9.49 -0.53
CA ALA A 248 -9.92 10.55 0.14
C ALA A 248 -9.72 10.21 1.62
N ARG A 249 -8.57 10.60 2.14
CA ARG A 249 -8.16 10.49 3.54
C ARG A 249 -8.03 11.88 4.12
N HIS A 250 -7.88 11.98 5.43
CA HIS A 250 -7.64 13.26 6.07
C HIS A 250 -6.14 13.55 6.20
N LEU A 251 -5.79 14.81 6.04
CA LEU A 251 -4.43 15.34 6.16
C LEU A 251 -4.51 16.73 6.78
N ILE A 252 -3.72 17.01 7.80
CA ILE A 252 -3.58 18.37 8.30
C ILE A 252 -2.43 19.06 7.57
N VAL A 253 -2.73 20.24 6.99
CA VAL A 253 -1.74 21.10 6.32
C VAL A 253 -1.71 22.44 7.07
N LEU A 254 -0.58 22.75 7.72
CA LEU A 254 -0.39 24.00 8.47
C LEU A 254 0.59 24.92 7.76
N ALA A 255 0.30 26.21 7.73
CA ALA A 255 1.23 27.24 7.27
C ALA A 255 2.22 27.59 8.37
N ARG A 256 3.52 27.37 8.15
CA ARG A 256 4.61 27.70 9.05
C ARG A 256 5.02 29.18 8.96
N ASN A 257 4.89 29.77 7.78
CA ASN A 257 5.30 31.13 7.43
C ASN A 257 4.46 31.71 6.28
N GLN A 258 4.78 32.91 5.82
CA GLN A 258 4.05 33.58 4.73
C GLN A 258 4.14 32.84 3.38
N THR A 259 5.27 32.16 3.10
CA THR A 259 5.40 31.31 1.91
C THR A 259 4.43 30.12 2.00
N GLY A 260 4.42 29.45 3.15
CA GLY A 260 3.47 28.37 3.42
C GLY A 260 2.01 28.82 3.33
N LEU A 261 1.66 30.01 3.83
CA LEU A 261 0.30 30.52 3.71
C LEU A 261 -0.11 30.73 2.24
N ARG A 262 0.79 31.28 1.42
CA ARG A 262 0.56 31.41 -0.05
C ARG A 262 0.39 30.05 -0.70
N ASN A 263 1.25 29.08 -0.36
CA ASN A 263 1.17 27.73 -0.89
C ASN A 263 -0.12 27.00 -0.42
N LEU A 264 -0.54 27.21 0.83
CA LEU A 264 -1.82 26.69 1.31
C LEU A 264 -3.01 27.22 0.51
N TYR A 265 -3.10 28.53 0.25
CA TYR A 265 -4.14 29.10 -0.60
C TYR A 265 -4.09 28.54 -2.03
N LYS A 266 -2.89 28.36 -2.59
CA LYS A 266 -2.71 27.76 -3.91
C LYS A 266 -3.21 26.32 -3.96
N LEU A 267 -2.89 25.51 -2.93
CA LEU A 267 -3.37 24.13 -2.80
C LEU A 267 -4.90 24.07 -2.70
N VAL A 268 -5.51 24.89 -1.83
CA VAL A 268 -6.97 24.95 -1.70
C VAL A 268 -7.61 25.37 -3.01
N SER A 269 -7.09 26.40 -3.70
CA SER A 269 -7.63 26.86 -4.98
C SER A 269 -7.55 25.77 -6.04
N LYS A 270 -6.41 25.10 -6.20
CA LYS A 270 -6.26 24.00 -7.16
C LYS A 270 -7.16 22.79 -6.82
N ALA A 271 -7.30 22.45 -5.54
CA ALA A 271 -8.20 21.40 -5.11
C ALA A 271 -9.66 21.66 -5.54
N HIS A 272 -10.10 22.91 -5.42
CA HIS A 272 -11.46 23.31 -5.82
C HIS A 272 -11.64 23.43 -7.32
N LEU A 273 -10.66 23.96 -8.06
CA LEU A 273 -10.77 24.25 -9.50
C LEU A 273 -10.41 23.06 -10.38
N GLU A 274 -9.40 22.26 -10.00
CA GLU A 274 -8.83 21.23 -10.86
C GLU A 274 -9.10 19.81 -10.36
N HIS A 275 -9.31 19.63 -9.04
CA HIS A 275 -9.38 18.31 -8.39
C HIS A 275 -10.68 18.05 -7.62
N PHE A 276 -11.77 18.74 -7.96
CA PHE A 276 -13.06 18.54 -7.29
C PHE A 276 -13.67 17.19 -7.66
N GLN A 277 -13.75 16.26 -6.71
CA GLN A 277 -14.26 14.91 -6.97
C GLN A 277 -15.78 14.84 -6.87
N ARG A 278 -16.43 14.42 -7.98
CA ARG A 278 -17.86 14.02 -8.04
C ARG A 278 -18.82 14.99 -7.36
N LYS A 279 -18.53 16.28 -7.40
CA LYS A 279 -19.34 17.30 -6.74
C LYS A 279 -19.50 17.10 -5.22
N GLN A 280 -18.54 16.43 -4.56
CA GLN A 280 -18.60 16.15 -3.12
C GLN A 280 -17.58 16.97 -2.33
N TYR A 281 -16.28 16.93 -2.69
CA TYR A 281 -15.23 17.62 -1.96
C TYR A 281 -13.98 17.88 -2.81
N PRO A 282 -13.20 18.94 -2.45
CA PRO A 282 -11.95 19.29 -3.12
C PRO A 282 -10.83 18.35 -2.64
N VAL A 283 -10.20 17.66 -3.55
CA VAL A 283 -9.15 16.70 -3.24
C VAL A 283 -7.78 17.32 -3.44
N MET A 284 -6.86 17.06 -2.51
CA MET A 284 -5.44 17.42 -2.62
C MET A 284 -4.61 16.18 -2.90
N PRO A 285 -4.12 15.99 -4.15
CA PRO A 285 -3.17 14.91 -4.47
C PRO A 285 -1.84 15.11 -3.76
N LYS A 286 -1.18 14.02 -3.36
CA LYS A 286 0.15 14.05 -2.73
C LYS A 286 1.17 14.73 -3.63
N SER A 287 1.17 14.40 -4.93
CA SER A 287 2.04 15.02 -5.92
C SER A 287 1.92 16.56 -5.94
N LEU A 288 0.68 17.08 -5.91
CA LEU A 288 0.42 18.51 -5.87
C LEU A 288 0.93 19.15 -4.57
N ILE A 289 0.79 18.45 -3.45
CA ILE A 289 1.30 18.93 -2.15
C ILE A 289 2.82 18.99 -2.17
N ASP A 290 3.49 17.95 -2.67
CA ASP A 290 4.96 17.87 -2.74
C ASP A 290 5.55 18.99 -3.58
N GLU A 291 4.92 19.36 -4.71
CA GLU A 291 5.31 20.52 -5.54
C GLU A 291 5.18 21.87 -4.82
N ASN A 292 4.33 21.97 -3.81
CA ASN A 292 4.02 23.22 -3.11
C ASN A 292 4.32 23.14 -1.61
N ARG A 293 5.21 22.24 -1.18
CA ARG A 293 5.46 21.90 0.22
C ARG A 293 6.18 22.99 1.01
N GLU A 294 6.90 23.89 0.34
CA GLU A 294 7.71 24.92 1.01
C GLU A 294 6.88 25.76 1.98
N GLY A 295 7.36 25.85 3.22
CA GLY A 295 6.72 26.62 4.31
C GLY A 295 5.45 25.99 4.88
N LEU A 296 5.13 24.74 4.51
CA LEU A 296 4.03 23.96 5.05
C LEU A 296 4.52 22.89 6.04
N LEU A 297 3.65 22.48 6.94
CA LEU A 297 3.81 21.33 7.84
C LEU A 297 2.65 20.36 7.63
N MET A 298 2.99 19.09 7.42
CA MET A 298 2.04 18.00 7.22
C MET A 298 1.84 17.19 8.50
N GLY A 299 0.59 17.08 8.96
CA GLY A 299 0.18 16.24 10.07
C GLY A 299 -0.58 15.01 9.63
N SER A 300 -0.40 13.87 10.32
CA SER A 300 -1.01 12.59 9.95
C SER A 300 -2.53 12.50 10.15
N ALA A 301 -3.14 13.53 10.69
CA ALA A 301 -4.57 13.68 10.98
C ALA A 301 -5.15 12.59 11.90
N CYS A 302 -6.47 12.38 11.81
CA CYS A 302 -7.27 11.50 12.66
C CYS A 302 -7.27 10.04 12.18
N GLU A 303 -8.27 9.25 12.61
CA GLU A 303 -8.47 7.85 12.19
C GLU A 303 -8.75 7.71 10.69
N ALA A 304 -9.23 8.76 10.03
CA ALA A 304 -9.39 8.78 8.57
C ALA A 304 -8.09 9.11 7.82
N GLY A 305 -7.01 9.42 8.53
CA GLY A 305 -5.69 9.69 7.98
C GLY A 305 -5.01 8.43 7.41
N GLU A 306 -4.05 8.61 6.51
CA GLU A 306 -3.37 7.50 5.84
C GLU A 306 -2.62 6.59 6.80
N LEU A 307 -1.84 7.18 7.72
CA LEU A 307 -1.04 6.42 8.68
C LEU A 307 -1.91 5.60 9.61
N PHE A 308 -2.97 6.20 10.19
CA PHE A 308 -3.88 5.47 11.06
C PHE A 308 -4.54 4.30 10.32
N GLN A 309 -5.01 4.52 9.10
CA GLN A 309 -5.62 3.49 8.27
C GLN A 309 -4.63 2.36 7.93
N ALA A 310 -3.34 2.68 7.72
CA ALA A 310 -2.30 1.67 7.50
C ALA A 310 -2.04 0.84 8.78
N VAL A 311 -2.01 1.48 9.95
CA VAL A 311 -1.89 0.78 11.25
C VAL A 311 -3.11 -0.13 11.49
N ALA A 312 -4.32 0.37 11.27
CA ALA A 312 -5.55 -0.41 11.46
C ALA A 312 -5.63 -1.62 10.50
N ARG A 313 -5.07 -1.51 9.29
CA ARG A 313 -4.93 -2.63 8.34
C ARG A 313 -3.73 -3.53 8.66
N ARG A 314 -2.92 -3.17 9.67
CA ARG A 314 -1.73 -3.91 10.08
C ARG A 314 -0.70 -4.04 8.96
N SER A 315 -0.46 -2.93 8.23
CA SER A 315 0.60 -2.83 7.25
C SER A 315 1.97 -3.18 7.86
N SER A 316 2.92 -3.61 7.01
CA SER A 316 4.28 -3.94 7.45
C SER A 316 4.96 -2.74 8.15
N TRP A 317 5.95 -3.02 9.00
CA TRP A 317 6.68 -1.96 9.70
C TRP A 317 7.41 -1.02 8.74
N ALA A 318 7.98 -1.56 7.65
CA ALA A 318 8.61 -0.79 6.58
C ALA A 318 7.60 0.18 5.93
N GLU A 319 6.39 -0.31 5.62
CA GLU A 319 5.31 0.51 5.07
C GLU A 319 4.88 1.62 6.04
N LEU A 320 4.72 1.31 7.33
CA LEU A 320 4.37 2.29 8.34
C LEU A 320 5.43 3.38 8.47
N LYS A 321 6.72 3.01 8.48
CA LYS A 321 7.83 3.96 8.52
C LYS A 321 7.86 4.83 7.25
N ARG A 322 7.70 4.24 6.07
CA ARG A 322 7.65 4.95 4.81
C ARG A 322 6.53 6.01 4.80
N ILE A 323 5.32 5.62 5.22
CA ILE A 323 4.20 6.55 5.33
C ILE A 323 4.51 7.64 6.37
N ALA A 324 5.00 7.26 7.57
CA ALA A 324 5.27 8.18 8.66
C ALA A 324 6.36 9.21 8.32
N SER A 325 7.39 8.81 7.55
CA SER A 325 8.50 9.69 7.17
C SER A 325 8.10 10.86 6.26
N TRP A 326 6.95 10.78 5.59
CA TRP A 326 6.44 11.88 4.77
C TRP A 326 5.83 13.02 5.59
N TYR A 327 5.38 12.73 6.82
CA TYR A 327 4.76 13.72 7.71
C TYR A 327 5.80 14.49 8.53
N ASP A 328 5.54 15.76 8.81
CA ASP A 328 6.37 16.58 9.69
C ASP A 328 6.05 16.29 11.18
N TYR A 329 4.81 15.87 11.48
CA TYR A 329 4.39 15.40 12.79
C TYR A 329 3.29 14.35 12.69
N LEU A 330 3.21 13.50 13.73
CA LEU A 330 2.21 12.45 13.83
C LEU A 330 1.20 12.79 14.91
N GLU A 331 -0.07 12.49 14.64
CA GLU A 331 -1.17 12.70 15.57
C GLU A 331 -1.64 11.36 16.16
N ILE A 332 -1.95 11.39 17.45
CA ILE A 332 -2.63 10.34 18.17
C ILE A 332 -3.92 10.90 18.77
N GLN A 333 -5.00 10.15 18.65
CA GLN A 333 -6.31 10.57 19.14
C GLN A 333 -6.60 9.98 20.53
N PRO A 334 -7.28 10.72 21.41
CA PRO A 334 -7.88 10.11 22.59
C PRO A 334 -8.76 8.93 22.21
N ILE A 335 -8.75 7.87 23.02
CA ILE A 335 -9.52 6.64 22.73
C ILE A 335 -11.01 6.94 22.61
N SER A 336 -11.53 7.89 23.38
CA SER A 336 -12.91 8.35 23.30
C SER A 336 -13.33 8.83 21.91
N ASN A 337 -12.42 9.48 21.17
CA ASN A 337 -12.69 9.93 19.80
C ASN A 337 -12.88 8.76 18.84
N ASN A 338 -12.20 7.65 19.10
CA ASN A 338 -12.25 6.44 18.28
C ASN A 338 -13.19 5.36 18.82
N ALA A 339 -13.97 5.64 19.87
CA ALA A 339 -14.91 4.69 20.48
C ALA A 339 -15.96 4.14 19.50
N PHE A 340 -16.30 4.89 18.44
CA PHE A 340 -17.20 4.43 17.38
C PHE A 340 -16.66 3.20 16.65
N MET A 341 -15.34 2.99 16.60
CA MET A 341 -14.70 1.84 15.97
C MET A 341 -14.97 0.51 16.67
N LEU A 342 -15.42 0.57 17.92
CA LEU A 342 -15.85 -0.59 18.72
C LEU A 342 -17.30 -1.00 18.43
N ARG A 343 -18.06 -0.15 17.73
CA ARG A 343 -19.46 -0.43 17.41
C ARG A 343 -19.54 -1.32 16.16
N PRO A 344 -20.37 -2.37 16.18
CA PRO A 344 -20.56 -3.21 15.01
C PRO A 344 -21.26 -2.43 13.88
N ASP A 345 -20.83 -2.66 12.66
CA ASP A 345 -21.51 -2.20 11.44
C ASP A 345 -22.80 -3.03 11.18
N LYS A 346 -23.53 -2.72 10.12
CA LYS A 346 -24.74 -3.46 9.71
C LYS A 346 -24.53 -4.95 9.45
N ASN A 347 -23.28 -5.40 9.32
CA ASN A 347 -22.90 -6.80 9.13
C ASN A 347 -22.32 -7.41 10.41
N GLY A 348 -22.44 -6.74 11.56
CA GLY A 348 -21.91 -7.18 12.85
C GLY A 348 -20.38 -7.08 12.97
N ARG A 349 -19.70 -6.33 12.10
CA ARG A 349 -18.24 -6.20 12.11
C ARG A 349 -17.82 -4.90 12.80
N THR A 350 -16.83 -5.01 13.69
CA THR A 350 -16.18 -3.87 14.33
C THR A 350 -14.87 -3.52 13.62
N MET A 351 -14.49 -2.25 13.62
CA MET A 351 -13.21 -1.79 13.08
C MET A 351 -12.05 -2.05 14.05
N SER A 352 -12.34 -2.10 15.36
CA SER A 352 -11.43 -2.53 16.42
C SER A 352 -12.16 -3.50 17.36
N ARG A 353 -11.42 -4.42 17.97
CA ARG A 353 -11.99 -5.44 18.88
C ARG A 353 -12.36 -4.85 20.23
N ASP A 354 -11.47 -4.05 20.79
CA ASP A 354 -11.56 -3.50 22.14
C ASP A 354 -10.75 -2.19 22.26
N GLU A 355 -10.83 -1.54 23.42
CA GLU A 355 -10.07 -0.33 23.70
C GLU A 355 -8.56 -0.56 23.75
N GLU A 356 -8.10 -1.75 24.12
CA GLU A 356 -6.66 -2.04 24.16
C GLU A 356 -6.07 -2.07 22.76
N GLU A 357 -6.79 -2.57 21.78
CA GLU A 357 -6.39 -2.49 20.37
C GLU A 357 -6.33 -1.03 19.88
N LEU A 358 -7.24 -0.15 20.31
CA LEU A 358 -7.16 1.28 20.02
C LEU A 358 -5.91 1.93 20.66
N ARG A 359 -5.54 1.52 21.88
CA ARG A 359 -4.28 1.95 22.53
C ARG A 359 -3.06 1.45 21.76
N ASP A 360 -3.11 0.22 21.24
CA ASP A 360 -2.04 -0.35 20.41
C ASP A 360 -1.87 0.41 19.09
N PHE A 361 -2.95 0.86 18.46
CA PHE A 361 -2.85 1.73 17.29
C PHE A 361 -2.07 3.01 17.62
N ASN A 362 -2.40 3.68 18.71
CA ASN A 362 -1.70 4.88 19.16
C ASN A 362 -0.22 4.60 19.49
N ARG A 363 0.10 3.48 20.17
CA ARG A 363 1.48 3.05 20.44
C ARG A 363 2.25 2.81 19.15
N THR A 364 1.62 2.15 18.18
CA THR A 364 2.22 1.84 16.87
C THR A 364 2.52 3.12 16.09
N ILE A 365 1.58 4.08 16.03
CA ILE A 365 1.80 5.38 15.40
C ILE A 365 3.00 6.09 16.07
N ARG A 366 3.05 6.12 17.41
CA ARG A 366 4.16 6.75 18.14
C ARG A 366 5.52 6.11 17.84
N ARG A 367 5.57 4.79 17.67
CA ARG A 367 6.79 4.04 17.33
C ARG A 367 7.20 4.19 15.86
N ALA A 368 6.24 4.48 14.98
CA ALA A 368 6.51 4.67 13.55
C ALA A 368 7.21 6.01 13.23
N ARG A 369 7.37 6.90 14.22
CA ARG A 369 8.10 8.16 14.06
C ARG A 369 9.53 7.88 13.57
N PRO A 370 9.99 8.63 12.53
CA PRO A 370 11.36 8.53 12.02
C PRO A 370 12.41 8.83 13.08
#